data_452ddf03aea5465be6df5c8428707a3a
#
_entry.id   452ddf03aea5465be6df5c8428707a3a
#
_cell.length_a   1.000
_cell.length_b   1.000
_cell.length_c   1.000
_cell.angle_alpha   90.00
_cell.angle_beta   90.00
_cell.angle_gamma   90.00
#
_symmetry.space_group_name_H-M   'P 1'
#
loop_
_entity.id
_entity.type
_entity.pdbx_description
1 polymer ?
#
loop_
_entity_poly.entity_id
_entity_poly.type
_entity_poly.pdbx_seq_one_letter_code
_entity_poly.pdbx_strand_id
1 'polypeptide(L)'
;MLFRSNIKMTINPFCEIAVEQAVRMKEAGIVTEIVVVSIGPIQCQETIRTAMAMGADRGILVEMAEEAQPLAVAKILKAIIEKEQPRLVIMGKQAIDDDSNQCGQMVAALLGWPQATHISNVTINGDTADITREIDGGLEKLTVNLPAVVTADLRLNEPRYVTLPNIMKAKKKPLENIKPDEIGRAHV
;
A
#
# COMPACT_ATOMS: atom_id res chain seq x y z
N MET A 1 24.94 17.11 -8.75
CA MET A 1 23.77 17.75 -9.39
C MET A 1 22.86 16.63 -9.91
N LEU A 2 21.81 16.34 -9.18
CA LEU A 2 20.84 15.29 -9.57
C LEU A 2 19.82 15.92 -10.51
N PHE A 3 19.74 15.43 -11.75
CA PHE A 3 18.73 15.84 -12.72
C PHE A 3 17.38 15.22 -12.33
N ARG A 4 16.65 15.84 -11.42
CA ARG A 4 15.29 15.38 -11.02
C ARG A 4 14.15 15.96 -11.86
N SER A 5 14.43 16.78 -12.87
CA SER A 5 13.41 17.31 -13.78
C SER A 5 13.04 16.26 -14.84
N ASN A 6 11.78 15.85 -14.87
CA ASN A 6 11.18 14.89 -15.82
C ASN A 6 11.38 13.39 -15.53
N ILE A 7 11.60 12.98 -14.28
CA ILE A 7 11.56 11.55 -13.93
C ILE A 7 10.09 11.10 -13.92
N LYS A 8 9.78 10.07 -14.71
CA LYS A 8 8.46 9.45 -14.72
C LYS A 8 8.25 8.69 -13.41
N MET A 9 7.18 9.05 -12.67
CA MET A 9 6.77 8.28 -11.51
C MET A 9 6.14 6.96 -11.95
N THR A 10 6.58 5.86 -11.33
CA THR A 10 6.03 4.52 -11.54
C THR A 10 5.68 3.91 -10.19
N ILE A 11 4.75 2.95 -10.19
CA ILE A 11 4.45 2.20 -8.96
C ILE A 11 5.69 1.40 -8.54
N ASN A 12 5.98 1.40 -7.25
CA ASN A 12 7.04 0.57 -6.70
C ASN A 12 6.69 -0.92 -6.87
N PRO A 13 7.61 -1.78 -7.35
CA PRO A 13 7.33 -3.19 -7.62
C PRO A 13 6.74 -3.96 -6.44
N PHE A 14 7.22 -3.73 -5.22
CA PHE A 14 6.64 -4.36 -4.03
C PHE A 14 5.23 -3.86 -3.72
N CYS A 15 4.93 -2.58 -4.00
CA CYS A 15 3.59 -2.04 -3.87
C CYS A 15 2.66 -2.58 -4.96
N GLU A 16 3.16 -2.83 -6.16
CA GLU A 16 2.40 -3.47 -7.24
C GLU A 16 1.97 -4.88 -6.84
N ILE A 17 2.85 -5.67 -6.21
CA ILE A 17 2.55 -6.98 -5.64
C ILE A 17 1.48 -6.87 -4.54
N ALA A 18 1.56 -5.85 -3.68
CA ALA A 18 0.56 -5.60 -2.64
C ALA A 18 -0.83 -5.31 -3.23
N VAL A 19 -0.89 -4.49 -4.28
CA VAL A 19 -2.14 -4.19 -5.03
C VAL A 19 -2.69 -5.45 -5.69
N GLU A 20 -1.85 -6.24 -6.35
CA GLU A 20 -2.26 -7.51 -6.97
C GLU A 20 -2.86 -8.46 -5.94
N GLN A 21 -2.28 -8.56 -4.74
CA GLN A 21 -2.81 -9.40 -3.68
C GLN A 21 -4.20 -8.94 -3.23
N ALA A 22 -4.39 -7.63 -3.06
CA ALA A 22 -5.70 -7.08 -2.72
C ALA A 22 -6.75 -7.37 -3.81
N VAL A 23 -6.37 -7.24 -5.09
CA VAL A 23 -7.25 -7.53 -6.22
C VAL A 23 -7.62 -9.00 -6.27
N ARG A 24 -6.70 -9.93 -6.05
CA ARG A 24 -6.98 -11.38 -5.94
C ARG A 24 -7.95 -11.69 -4.80
N MET A 25 -7.78 -11.06 -3.64
CA MET A 25 -8.70 -11.21 -2.51
C MET A 25 -10.09 -10.71 -2.86
N LYS A 26 -10.21 -9.62 -3.62
CA LYS A 26 -11.49 -9.10 -4.07
C LYS A 26 -12.16 -10.02 -5.09
N GLU A 27 -11.43 -10.55 -6.05
CA GLU A 27 -11.92 -11.52 -7.02
C GLU A 27 -12.39 -12.82 -6.36
N ALA A 28 -11.76 -13.20 -5.25
CA ALA A 28 -12.19 -14.32 -4.43
C ALA A 28 -13.38 -14.00 -3.49
N GLY A 29 -13.90 -12.76 -3.50
CA GLY A 29 -15.02 -12.34 -2.64
C GLY A 29 -14.67 -12.17 -1.16
N ILE A 30 -13.36 -12.14 -0.83
CA ILE A 30 -12.87 -11.98 0.55
C ILE A 30 -12.96 -10.51 1.01
N VAL A 31 -12.69 -9.57 0.11
CA VAL A 31 -12.75 -8.13 0.37
C VAL A 31 -13.76 -7.46 -0.56
N THR A 32 -14.42 -6.41 -0.07
CA THR A 32 -15.47 -5.68 -0.80
C THR A 32 -14.95 -4.45 -1.51
N GLU A 33 -13.96 -3.77 -0.93
CA GLU A 33 -13.40 -2.53 -1.45
C GLU A 33 -11.88 -2.50 -1.30
N ILE A 34 -11.21 -1.92 -2.30
CA ILE A 34 -9.76 -1.68 -2.30
C ILE A 34 -9.51 -0.19 -2.47
N VAL A 35 -8.90 0.41 -1.46
CA VAL A 35 -8.46 1.81 -1.46
C VAL A 35 -6.95 1.86 -1.60
N VAL A 36 -6.45 2.57 -2.59
CA VAL A 36 -5.00 2.78 -2.76
C VAL A 36 -4.63 4.19 -2.32
N VAL A 37 -3.52 4.29 -1.61
CA VAL A 37 -3.01 5.56 -1.07
C VAL A 37 -1.60 5.80 -1.59
N SER A 38 -1.32 7.03 -1.99
CA SER A 38 0.04 7.51 -2.28
C SER A 38 0.25 8.86 -1.62
N ILE A 39 1.50 9.11 -1.21
CA ILE A 39 1.92 10.37 -0.60
C ILE A 39 3.04 10.93 -1.46
N GLY A 40 2.92 12.16 -1.91
CA GLY A 40 3.93 12.80 -2.75
C GLY A 40 3.38 13.89 -3.67
N PRO A 41 4.17 14.35 -4.64
CA PRO A 41 3.74 15.38 -5.57
C PRO A 41 2.57 14.92 -6.45
N ILE A 42 1.90 15.87 -7.09
CA ILE A 42 0.70 15.63 -7.92
C ILE A 42 0.92 14.54 -8.99
N GLN A 43 2.15 14.35 -9.47
CA GLN A 43 2.51 13.30 -10.44
C GLN A 43 2.28 11.89 -9.91
N CYS A 44 2.24 11.68 -8.59
CA CYS A 44 1.91 10.39 -7.98
C CYS A 44 0.49 9.91 -8.28
N GLN A 45 -0.38 10.77 -8.84
CA GLN A 45 -1.68 10.34 -9.39
C GLN A 45 -1.53 9.24 -10.44
N GLU A 46 -0.48 9.25 -11.24
CA GLU A 46 -0.24 8.24 -12.28
C GLU A 46 -0.05 6.85 -11.67
N THR A 47 0.65 6.76 -10.53
CA THR A 47 0.85 5.48 -9.81
C THR A 47 -0.46 4.96 -9.24
N ILE A 48 -1.30 5.84 -8.67
CA ILE A 48 -2.63 5.50 -8.18
C ILE A 48 -3.53 5.05 -9.34
N ARG A 49 -3.50 5.74 -10.47
CA ARG A 49 -4.26 5.36 -11.68
C ARG A 49 -3.84 3.99 -12.19
N THR A 50 -2.54 3.64 -12.12
CA THR A 50 -2.04 2.31 -12.46
C THR A 50 -2.63 1.25 -11.52
N ALA A 51 -2.59 1.47 -10.21
CA ALA A 51 -3.19 0.56 -9.23
C ALA A 51 -4.71 0.40 -9.43
N MET A 52 -5.42 1.50 -9.75
CA MET A 52 -6.85 1.42 -10.09
C MET A 52 -7.12 0.67 -11.40
N ALA A 53 -6.20 0.72 -12.35
CA ALA A 53 -6.30 -0.06 -13.59
C ALA A 53 -6.03 -1.55 -13.37
N MET A 54 -5.25 -1.93 -12.34
CA MET A 54 -5.12 -3.31 -11.88
C MET A 54 -6.40 -3.84 -11.25
N GLY A 55 -7.20 -2.99 -10.58
CA GLY A 55 -8.47 -3.41 -10.00
C GLY A 55 -8.93 -2.67 -8.75
N ALA A 56 -8.11 -1.79 -8.18
CA ALA A 56 -8.52 -0.98 -7.02
C ALA A 56 -9.73 -0.09 -7.35
N ASP A 57 -10.56 0.20 -6.36
CA ASP A 57 -11.84 0.89 -6.53
C ASP A 57 -11.69 2.41 -6.54
N ARG A 58 -10.94 2.95 -5.60
CA ARG A 58 -10.69 4.38 -5.46
C ARG A 58 -9.28 4.64 -4.96
N GLY A 59 -8.83 5.88 -5.10
CA GLY A 59 -7.51 6.31 -4.67
C GLY A 59 -7.55 7.55 -3.81
N ILE A 60 -6.55 7.69 -2.97
CA ILE A 60 -6.29 8.87 -2.15
C ILE A 60 -4.86 9.31 -2.43
N LEU A 61 -4.68 10.54 -2.90
CA LEU A 61 -3.39 11.19 -2.98
C LEU A 61 -3.27 12.18 -1.84
N VAL A 62 -2.26 12.00 -0.99
CA VAL A 62 -1.83 13.05 -0.06
C VAL A 62 -0.78 13.88 -0.78
N GLU A 63 -1.18 15.09 -1.19
CA GLU A 63 -0.31 15.94 -1.98
C GLU A 63 0.73 16.65 -1.10
N MET A 64 1.99 16.31 -1.33
CA MET A 64 3.15 16.93 -0.69
C MET A 64 4.20 17.25 -1.75
N ALA A 65 4.73 18.49 -1.72
CA ALA A 65 5.78 18.92 -2.63
C ALA A 65 7.16 18.41 -2.23
N GLU A 66 7.38 18.23 -0.92
CA GLU A 66 8.63 17.77 -0.34
C GLU A 66 8.61 16.27 -0.07
N GLU A 67 9.77 15.65 -0.16
CA GLU A 67 9.95 14.24 0.16
C GLU A 67 9.80 14.01 1.67
N ALA A 68 8.82 13.18 2.05
CA ALA A 68 8.56 12.89 3.45
C ALA A 68 9.46 11.76 3.96
N GLN A 69 10.00 11.92 5.15
CA GLN A 69 10.74 10.86 5.84
C GLN A 69 9.80 9.71 6.25
N PRO A 70 10.29 8.45 6.40
CA PRO A 70 9.45 7.28 6.69
C PRO A 70 8.50 7.45 7.88
N LEU A 71 8.93 8.10 8.95
CA LEU A 71 8.07 8.35 10.11
C LEU A 71 6.94 9.34 9.80
N ALA A 72 7.20 10.37 9.00
CA ALA A 72 6.17 11.32 8.57
C ALA A 72 5.13 10.60 7.68
N VAL A 73 5.60 9.78 6.73
CA VAL A 73 4.74 8.91 5.90
C VAL A 73 3.87 8.00 6.78
N ALA A 74 4.46 7.35 7.78
CA ALA A 74 3.74 6.45 8.68
C ALA A 74 2.66 7.18 9.50
N LYS A 75 2.92 8.41 9.97
CA LYS A 75 1.93 9.24 10.68
C LYS A 75 0.76 9.64 9.78
N ILE A 76 1.03 10.02 8.53
CA ILE A 76 0.01 10.35 7.54
C ILE A 76 -0.84 9.12 7.23
N LEU A 77 -0.22 7.98 6.98
CA LEU A 77 -0.92 6.72 6.73
C LEU A 77 -1.78 6.31 7.91
N LYS A 78 -1.28 6.45 9.15
CA LYS A 78 -2.07 6.21 10.36
C LYS A 78 -3.37 7.02 10.33
N ALA A 79 -3.30 8.32 10.08
CA ALA A 79 -4.48 9.18 10.07
C ALA A 79 -5.50 8.78 8.99
N ILE A 80 -5.03 8.36 7.81
CA ILE A 80 -5.89 7.82 6.75
C ILE A 80 -6.52 6.50 7.19
N ILE A 81 -5.74 5.59 7.77
CA ILE A 81 -6.22 4.28 8.23
C ILE A 81 -7.28 4.45 9.32
N GLU A 82 -7.09 5.42 10.24
CA GLU A 82 -8.08 5.75 11.25
C GLU A 82 -9.39 6.33 10.67
N LYS A 83 -9.32 7.03 9.52
CA LYS A 83 -10.50 7.54 8.78
C LYS A 83 -11.19 6.41 8.01
N GLU A 84 -10.43 5.58 7.31
CA GLU A 84 -10.93 4.55 6.39
C GLU A 84 -11.32 3.25 7.09
N GLN A 85 -10.78 2.97 8.29
CA GLN A 85 -11.07 1.78 9.11
C GLN A 85 -10.93 0.45 8.35
N PRO A 86 -9.84 0.21 7.59
CA PRO A 86 -9.64 -1.05 6.89
C PRO A 86 -9.38 -2.18 7.87
N ARG A 87 -9.76 -3.41 7.48
CA ARG A 87 -9.41 -4.62 8.23
C ARG A 87 -7.99 -5.12 7.95
N LEU A 88 -7.44 -4.79 6.77
CA LEU A 88 -6.09 -5.18 6.37
C LEU A 88 -5.41 -4.06 5.61
N VAL A 89 -4.20 -3.74 6.02
CA VAL A 89 -3.30 -2.83 5.31
C VAL A 89 -2.20 -3.66 4.67
N ILE A 90 -2.09 -3.60 3.34
CA ILE A 90 -1.04 -4.29 2.59
C ILE A 90 -0.12 -3.23 1.98
N MET A 91 1.16 -3.30 2.28
CA MET A 91 2.17 -2.39 1.74
C MET A 91 3.28 -3.19 1.04
N GLY A 92 4.01 -2.56 0.13
CA GLY A 92 5.30 -3.11 -0.29
C GLY A 92 6.26 -3.17 0.90
N LYS A 93 7.13 -4.18 0.97
CA LYS A 93 8.09 -4.29 2.09
C LYS A 93 9.04 -3.11 2.16
N GLN A 94 9.40 -2.54 1.02
CA GLN A 94 10.31 -1.40 0.87
C GLN A 94 10.08 -0.70 -0.46
N ALA A 95 10.58 0.53 -0.61
CA ALA A 95 10.73 1.18 -1.89
C ALA A 95 12.11 0.83 -2.48
N ILE A 96 12.20 0.69 -3.81
CA ILE A 96 13.45 0.27 -4.47
C ILE A 96 14.46 1.41 -4.65
N ASP A 97 14.06 2.64 -4.34
CA ASP A 97 14.87 3.84 -4.48
C ASP A 97 15.63 4.21 -3.20
N ASP A 98 15.09 3.86 -2.02
CA ASP A 98 15.72 4.16 -0.72
C ASP A 98 16.00 2.91 0.14
N ASP A 99 15.35 1.78 -0.16
CA ASP A 99 15.48 0.50 0.54
C ASP A 99 15.31 0.57 2.08
N SER A 100 14.64 1.61 2.59
CA SER A 100 14.53 1.88 4.04
C SER A 100 13.81 0.77 4.82
N ASN A 101 12.85 0.08 4.22
CA ASN A 101 12.10 -1.04 4.82
C ASN A 101 11.55 -0.74 6.24
N GLN A 102 11.00 0.43 6.46
CA GLN A 102 10.60 0.91 7.80
C GLN A 102 9.12 1.27 7.92
N CYS A 103 8.50 1.71 6.81
CA CYS A 103 7.21 2.36 6.83
C CYS A 103 6.09 1.46 7.37
N GLY A 104 6.02 0.21 6.92
CA GLY A 104 4.99 -0.74 7.36
C GLY A 104 5.05 -1.03 8.85
N GLN A 105 6.25 -1.25 9.37
CA GLN A 105 6.49 -1.52 10.80
C GLN A 105 6.12 -0.29 11.66
N MET A 106 6.47 0.92 11.20
CA MET A 106 6.10 2.17 11.87
C MET A 106 4.59 2.37 11.90
N VAL A 107 3.90 2.11 10.78
CA VAL A 107 2.43 2.19 10.70
C VAL A 107 1.79 1.24 11.72
N ALA A 108 2.22 -0.02 11.74
CA ALA A 108 1.70 -1.01 12.68
C ALA A 108 1.92 -0.59 14.14
N ALA A 109 3.12 -0.12 14.46
CA ALA A 109 3.46 0.35 15.81
C ALA A 109 2.62 1.57 16.23
N LEU A 110 2.44 2.55 15.34
CA LEU A 110 1.64 3.74 15.61
C LEU A 110 0.15 3.45 15.79
N LEU A 111 -0.36 2.40 15.14
CA LEU A 111 -1.75 1.94 15.28
C LEU A 111 -1.94 0.99 16.47
N GLY A 112 -0.87 0.40 17.00
CA GLY A 112 -0.94 -0.69 17.95
C GLY A 112 -1.52 -1.98 17.36
N TRP A 113 -1.38 -2.17 16.04
CA TRP A 113 -1.91 -3.33 15.32
C TRP A 113 -0.86 -4.43 15.17
N PRO A 114 -1.30 -5.70 15.09
CA PRO A 114 -0.43 -6.80 14.68
C PRO A 114 0.19 -6.54 13.31
N GLN A 115 1.41 -7.05 13.12
CA GLN A 115 2.10 -6.94 11.84
C GLN A 115 2.72 -8.26 11.40
N ALA A 116 2.83 -8.45 10.09
CA ALA A 116 3.63 -9.48 9.48
C ALA A 116 4.40 -8.90 8.27
N THR A 117 5.72 -8.96 8.35
CA THR A 117 6.61 -8.39 7.32
C THR A 117 7.11 -9.46 6.36
N HIS A 118 7.45 -9.08 5.12
CA HIS A 118 8.02 -9.96 4.10
C HIS A 118 7.14 -11.17 3.80
N ILE A 119 5.82 -10.95 3.68
CA ILE A 119 4.89 -12.06 3.48
C ILE A 119 5.00 -12.63 2.07
N SER A 120 5.02 -13.98 1.99
CA SER A 120 4.97 -14.75 0.75
C SER A 120 3.65 -15.51 0.56
N ASN A 121 2.82 -15.56 1.60
CA ASN A 121 1.45 -16.07 1.52
C ASN A 121 0.57 -15.42 2.58
N VAL A 122 -0.72 -15.23 2.27
CA VAL A 122 -1.73 -14.75 3.21
C VAL A 122 -3.08 -15.36 2.90
N THR A 123 -3.74 -15.92 3.93
CA THR A 123 -5.10 -16.47 3.85
C THR A 123 -5.94 -15.89 4.97
N ILE A 124 -7.07 -15.28 4.62
CA ILE A 124 -7.98 -14.68 5.60
C ILE A 124 -8.98 -15.71 6.09
N ASN A 125 -9.08 -15.87 7.41
CA ASN A 125 -9.99 -16.79 8.11
C ASN A 125 -10.84 -16.02 9.12
N GLY A 126 -11.95 -15.43 8.67
CA GLY A 126 -12.80 -14.61 9.52
C GLY A 126 -12.07 -13.39 10.08
N ASP A 127 -11.78 -13.40 11.39
CA ASP A 127 -11.10 -12.29 12.08
C ASP A 127 -9.59 -12.51 12.26
N THR A 128 -9.03 -13.51 11.58
CA THR A 128 -7.60 -13.81 11.59
C THR A 128 -7.04 -13.93 10.19
N ALA A 129 -5.73 -13.80 10.05
CA ALA A 129 -5.00 -14.08 8.83
C ALA A 129 -3.87 -15.08 9.13
N ASP A 130 -3.85 -16.18 8.39
CA ASP A 130 -2.73 -17.11 8.36
C ASP A 130 -1.70 -16.65 7.33
N ILE A 131 -0.48 -16.46 7.76
CA ILE A 131 0.58 -15.80 6.99
C ILE A 131 1.80 -16.71 6.96
N THR A 132 2.42 -16.80 5.77
CA THR A 132 3.78 -17.30 5.61
C THR A 132 4.67 -16.13 5.24
N ARG A 133 5.79 -15.98 5.93
CA ARG A 133 6.77 -14.91 5.69
C ARG A 133 8.16 -15.47 5.46
N GLU A 134 8.95 -14.71 4.71
CA GLU A 134 10.35 -15.00 4.46
C GLU A 134 11.22 -14.49 5.63
N ILE A 135 12.10 -15.36 6.13
CA ILE A 135 13.12 -15.04 7.14
C ILE A 135 14.46 -15.60 6.68
N ASP A 136 15.57 -15.18 7.27
CA ASP A 136 16.92 -15.62 6.87
C ASP A 136 17.12 -17.14 6.97
N GLY A 137 16.44 -17.78 7.91
CA GLY A 137 16.51 -19.24 8.12
C GLY A 137 15.50 -20.06 7.32
N GLY A 138 14.63 -19.42 6.49
CA GLY A 138 13.59 -20.12 5.72
C GLY A 138 12.23 -19.44 5.78
N LEU A 139 11.18 -20.22 6.05
CA LEU A 139 9.80 -19.73 6.12
C LEU A 139 9.26 -19.80 7.54
N GLU A 140 8.62 -18.75 7.99
CA GLU A 140 7.88 -18.69 9.24
C GLU A 140 6.38 -18.64 8.96
N LYS A 141 5.61 -19.44 9.69
CA LYS A 141 4.14 -19.41 9.64
C LYS A 141 3.61 -18.81 10.94
N LEU A 142 2.71 -17.85 10.81
CA LEU A 142 2.07 -17.19 11.95
C LEU A 142 0.62 -16.85 11.63
N THR A 143 -0.18 -16.72 12.68
CA THR A 143 -1.55 -16.24 12.60
C THR A 143 -1.62 -14.90 13.32
N VAL A 144 -2.21 -13.89 12.65
CA VAL A 144 -2.42 -12.56 13.22
C VAL A 144 -3.91 -12.25 13.30
N ASN A 145 -4.31 -11.51 14.34
CA ASN A 145 -5.67 -10.98 14.44
C ASN A 145 -5.83 -9.77 13.51
N LEU A 146 -7.00 -9.62 12.91
CA LEU A 146 -7.37 -8.43 12.17
C LEU A 146 -8.02 -7.39 13.12
N PRO A 147 -7.82 -6.09 12.90
CA PRO A 147 -7.06 -5.48 11.81
C PRO A 147 -5.55 -5.66 11.96
N ALA A 148 -4.83 -5.74 10.83
CA ALA A 148 -3.39 -5.95 10.79
C ALA A 148 -2.72 -5.18 9.66
N VAL A 149 -1.39 -4.98 9.78
CA VAL A 149 -0.53 -4.44 8.74
C VAL A 149 0.42 -5.53 8.24
N VAL A 150 0.47 -5.72 6.93
CA VAL A 150 1.38 -6.70 6.31
C VAL A 150 2.23 -6.05 5.23
N THR A 151 3.45 -6.54 5.04
CA THR A 151 4.33 -6.07 3.97
C THR A 151 4.68 -7.18 2.99
N ALA A 152 4.43 -6.91 1.70
CA ALA A 152 4.56 -7.88 0.63
C ALA A 152 6.02 -8.10 0.20
N ASP A 153 6.42 -9.37 0.11
CA ASP A 153 7.65 -9.81 -0.55
C ASP A 153 7.42 -10.15 -2.02
N LEU A 154 8.49 -10.28 -2.81
CA LEU A 154 8.45 -10.65 -4.23
C LEU A 154 7.76 -12.01 -4.49
N ARG A 155 7.81 -12.92 -3.52
CA ARG A 155 7.28 -14.29 -3.64
C ARG A 155 5.78 -14.38 -3.38
N LEU A 156 5.14 -13.28 -2.97
CA LEU A 156 3.70 -13.29 -2.65
C LEU A 156 2.85 -13.57 -3.90
N ASN A 157 3.14 -12.92 -5.00
CA ASN A 157 2.46 -13.14 -6.28
C ASN A 157 3.23 -12.49 -7.44
N GLU A 158 2.76 -12.74 -8.65
CA GLU A 158 3.18 -12.04 -9.86
C GLU A 158 2.06 -11.07 -10.27
N PRO A 159 2.36 -9.75 -10.37
CA PRO A 159 1.38 -8.75 -10.76
C PRO A 159 0.87 -8.94 -12.20
N ARG A 160 -0.40 -8.66 -12.40
CA ARG A 160 -1.04 -8.72 -13.72
C ARG A 160 -0.63 -7.56 -14.61
N TYR A 161 -0.61 -7.80 -15.91
CA TYR A 161 -0.47 -6.73 -16.89
C TYR A 161 -1.76 -5.92 -16.99
N VAL A 162 -1.61 -4.59 -17.00
CA VAL A 162 -2.72 -3.66 -17.14
C VAL A 162 -3.09 -3.52 -18.62
N THR A 163 -4.36 -3.72 -18.96
CA THR A 163 -4.87 -3.59 -20.34
C THR A 163 -5.35 -2.17 -20.63
N LEU A 164 -5.34 -1.76 -21.90
CA LEU A 164 -5.84 -0.44 -22.33
C LEU A 164 -7.28 -0.17 -21.87
N PRO A 165 -8.24 -1.12 -21.99
CA PRO A 165 -9.59 -0.89 -21.47
C PRO A 165 -9.62 -0.61 -19.98
N ASN A 166 -8.77 -1.26 -19.19
CA ASN A 166 -8.69 -1.05 -17.74
C ASN A 166 -8.10 0.32 -17.40
N ILE A 167 -7.10 0.79 -18.16
CA ILE A 167 -6.56 2.15 -18.04
C ILE A 167 -7.66 3.19 -18.29
N MET A 168 -8.46 3.00 -19.32
CA MET A 168 -9.57 3.91 -19.64
C MET A 168 -10.65 3.92 -18.55
N LYS A 169 -10.97 2.75 -17.98
CA LYS A 169 -11.88 2.65 -16.83
C LYS A 169 -11.30 3.34 -15.59
N ALA A 170 -10.01 3.15 -15.31
CA ALA A 170 -9.34 3.73 -14.16
C ALA A 170 -9.38 5.27 -14.16
N LYS A 171 -9.34 5.92 -15.33
CA LYS A 171 -9.46 7.39 -15.44
C LYS A 171 -10.78 7.94 -14.87
N LYS A 172 -11.83 7.13 -14.85
CA LYS A 172 -13.17 7.51 -14.35
C LYS A 172 -13.38 7.17 -12.88
N LYS A 173 -12.50 6.37 -12.27
CA LYS A 173 -12.62 5.98 -10.86
C LYS A 173 -12.33 7.17 -9.94
N PRO A 174 -12.95 7.22 -8.73
CA PRO A 174 -12.75 8.30 -7.78
C PRO A 174 -11.29 8.39 -7.34
N LEU A 175 -10.75 9.59 -7.36
CA LEU A 175 -9.43 9.94 -6.83
C LEU A 175 -9.60 11.19 -5.98
N GLU A 176 -9.40 11.05 -4.67
CA GLU A 176 -9.42 12.13 -3.71
C GLU A 176 -8.01 12.72 -3.57
N ASN A 177 -7.87 14.03 -3.69
CA ASN A 177 -6.65 14.75 -3.37
C ASN A 177 -6.85 15.47 -2.05
N ILE A 178 -5.99 15.20 -1.09
CA ILE A 178 -6.02 15.81 0.24
C ILE A 178 -4.63 16.37 0.57
N LYS A 179 -4.61 17.40 1.40
CA LYS A 179 -3.35 17.94 1.94
C LYS A 179 -3.11 17.38 3.34
N PRO A 180 -1.84 17.29 3.81
CA PRO A 180 -1.53 16.80 5.13
C PRO A 180 -2.30 17.49 6.25
N ASP A 181 -2.53 18.81 6.14
CA ASP A 181 -3.26 19.61 7.12
C ASP A 181 -4.75 19.23 7.24
N GLU A 182 -5.32 18.62 6.19
CA GLU A 182 -6.72 18.19 6.14
C GLU A 182 -6.97 16.84 6.81
N ILE A 183 -5.90 16.06 7.06
CA ILE A 183 -5.96 14.72 7.65
C ILE A 183 -5.95 14.78 9.19
N GLY A 184 -5.85 15.96 9.79
CA GLY A 184 -5.65 16.18 11.21
C GLY A 184 -4.22 16.63 11.53
N ARG A 185 -3.97 17.16 12.72
CA ARG A 185 -2.65 17.65 13.13
C ARG A 185 -1.64 16.50 13.27
N ALA A 186 -1.25 15.90 12.15
CA ALA A 186 -0.02 15.16 12.09
C ALA A 186 1.11 16.22 12.14
N HIS A 187 1.67 16.46 13.32
CA HIS A 187 2.90 17.21 13.40
C HIS A 187 3.97 16.42 12.61
N VAL A 188 4.20 16.88 11.38
CA VAL A 188 5.28 16.43 10.52
C VAL A 188 6.59 16.98 11.08
#